data_be5679b2c0a3925145b8099c67e1b35b
#
_entry.id   be5679b2c0a3925145b8099c67e1b35b
#
_cell.length_a   1.000
_cell.length_b   1.000
_cell.length_c   1.000
_cell.angle_alpha   90.00
_cell.angle_beta   90.00
_cell.angle_gamma   90.00
#
_symmetry.space_group_name_H-M   'P 1'
#
loop_
_entity.id
_entity.type
_entity.pdbx_description
1 polymer ?
#
loop_
_entity_poly.entity_id
_entity_poly.type
_entity_poly.pdbx_seq_one_letter_code
_entity_poly.pdbx_strand_id
1 'polypeptide(L)'
;MTRTKENRWLGRYALLTAAATLALICLGGLVTSHGAGMAVPDWPNTFGYNLFFFPISKWVGGIFYEHTHRLVASGVGLLTAVLAVWLWCKESRRWLRWLGVLAFFAVALQGVLGGLRVVLFKDEIGIFHAALAQLFFVLTCSIALFTSRWWSDAPSLKSARPDDGGLRPLFLFATLLIFAQLILGATMRHQHAGLSIPDFPAAYGRLWPALDAESVARYNQDRVEVNAINPITAFQIVLQMTHRIMALAILLLVARAAWLANWRLGPHHPLAKVSGAWLGLIVGQVFLGAATIWTRKSADIATAHVAFGALS
;
A
#
# COMPACT_ATOMS: atom_id res chain seq x y z
N MET A 1 -29.73 -19.79 18.74
CA MET A 1 -28.71 -18.75 18.39
C MET A 1 -29.45 -17.51 17.88
N THR A 2 -29.59 -16.50 18.70
CA THR A 2 -30.23 -15.23 18.35
C THR A 2 -29.42 -14.55 17.26
N ARG A 3 -30.03 -14.40 16.07
CA ARG A 3 -29.48 -13.57 14.98
C ARG A 3 -29.24 -12.15 15.55
N THR A 4 -28.00 -11.80 15.84
CA THR A 4 -27.66 -10.42 16.21
C THR A 4 -28.07 -9.52 15.05
N LYS A 5 -28.95 -8.54 15.33
CA LYS A 5 -29.38 -7.54 14.35
C LYS A 5 -28.13 -6.82 13.82
N GLU A 6 -27.71 -7.17 12.62
CA GLU A 6 -26.54 -6.54 11.99
C GLU A 6 -26.77 -5.05 11.85
N ASN A 7 -25.82 -4.30 12.38
CA ASN A 7 -25.88 -2.85 12.26
C ASN A 7 -25.35 -2.43 10.88
N ARG A 8 -26.27 -2.25 9.90
CA ARG A 8 -25.95 -1.83 8.53
C ARG A 8 -25.11 -0.56 8.46
N TRP A 9 -25.32 0.35 9.41
CA TRP A 9 -24.58 1.61 9.45
C TRP A 9 -23.15 1.42 9.88
N LEU A 10 -22.89 0.51 10.82
CA LEU A 10 -21.54 0.15 11.25
C LEU A 10 -20.73 -0.43 10.07
N GLY A 11 -21.30 -1.33 9.28
CA GLY A 11 -20.62 -1.89 8.09
C GLY A 11 -20.35 -0.82 7.03
N ARG A 12 -21.30 0.09 6.79
CA ARG A 12 -21.09 1.22 5.86
C ARG A 12 -20.00 2.18 6.35
N TYR A 13 -19.99 2.46 7.64
CA TYR A 13 -18.99 3.33 8.25
C TYR A 13 -17.59 2.70 8.22
N ALA A 14 -17.48 1.40 8.48
CA ALA A 14 -16.23 0.66 8.33
C ALA A 14 -15.73 0.70 6.87
N LEU A 15 -16.61 0.54 5.89
CA LEU A 15 -16.27 0.68 4.46
C LEU A 15 -15.80 2.10 4.12
N LEU A 16 -16.46 3.13 4.65
CA LEU A 16 -16.05 4.53 4.49
C LEU A 16 -14.64 4.75 5.06
N THR A 17 -14.36 4.20 6.25
CA THR A 17 -13.02 4.28 6.88
C THR A 17 -11.95 3.60 6.03
N ALA A 18 -12.24 2.42 5.47
CA ALA A 18 -11.31 1.73 4.57
C ALA A 18 -11.09 2.53 3.27
N ALA A 19 -12.14 3.07 2.66
CA ALA A 19 -12.03 3.91 1.45
C ALA A 19 -11.23 5.19 1.71
N ALA A 20 -11.47 5.85 2.86
CA ALA A 20 -10.71 7.03 3.28
C ALA A 20 -9.23 6.70 3.54
N THR A 21 -8.94 5.49 4.07
CA THR A 21 -7.56 5.00 4.25
C THR A 21 -6.87 4.80 2.90
N LEU A 22 -7.55 4.22 1.91
CA LEU A 22 -7.00 4.09 0.56
C LEU A 22 -6.71 5.46 -0.07
N ALA A 23 -7.64 6.40 0.04
CA ALA A 23 -7.44 7.77 -0.43
C ALA A 23 -6.23 8.44 0.26
N LEU A 24 -6.05 8.21 1.57
CA LEU A 24 -4.88 8.69 2.31
C LEU A 24 -3.57 8.06 1.81
N ILE A 25 -3.56 6.77 1.48
CA ILE A 25 -2.40 6.09 0.87
C ILE A 25 -2.08 6.73 -0.50
N CYS A 26 -3.09 7.02 -1.32
CA CYS A 26 -2.91 7.71 -2.60
C CYS A 26 -2.30 9.11 -2.40
N LEU A 27 -2.79 9.89 -1.42
CA LEU A 27 -2.22 11.19 -1.09
C LEU A 27 -0.77 11.08 -0.61
N GLY A 28 -0.44 10.10 0.24
CA GLY A 28 0.93 9.79 0.63
C GLY A 28 1.82 9.41 -0.57
N GLY A 29 1.22 8.71 -1.54
CA GLY A 29 1.82 8.45 -2.85
C GLY A 29 2.17 9.73 -3.61
N LEU A 30 1.26 10.69 -3.68
CA LEU A 30 1.49 11.99 -4.31
C LEU A 30 2.54 12.82 -3.58
N VAL A 31 2.49 12.88 -2.24
CA VAL A 31 3.51 13.56 -1.41
C VAL A 31 4.91 13.08 -1.78
N THR A 32 5.13 11.77 -1.83
CA THR A 32 6.44 11.20 -2.16
C THR A 32 6.80 11.38 -3.64
N SER A 33 5.82 11.29 -4.55
CA SER A 33 6.06 11.45 -6.01
C SER A 33 6.48 12.87 -6.38
N HIS A 34 6.02 13.87 -5.63
CA HIS A 34 6.41 15.27 -5.80
C HIS A 34 7.61 15.69 -4.94
N GLY A 35 8.27 14.74 -4.22
CA GLY A 35 9.37 15.06 -3.33
C GLY A 35 8.96 15.96 -2.13
N ALA A 36 7.66 15.98 -1.80
CA ALA A 36 7.08 16.92 -0.84
C ALA A 36 7.08 16.40 0.62
N GLY A 37 7.64 15.22 0.88
CA GLY A 37 7.52 14.57 2.19
C GLY A 37 8.32 15.20 3.33
N MET A 38 9.03 16.31 3.07
CA MET A 38 9.76 17.13 4.04
C MET A 38 9.49 18.62 3.79
N ALA A 39 8.41 18.98 3.09
CA ALA A 39 8.08 20.36 2.75
C ALA A 39 7.60 21.17 3.97
N VAL A 40 7.11 20.50 5.01
CA VAL A 40 6.64 21.12 6.27
C VAL A 40 7.50 20.56 7.41
N PRO A 41 8.46 21.32 7.95
CA PRO A 41 9.50 20.79 8.83
C PRO A 41 9.07 20.53 10.28
N ASP A 42 7.90 21.02 10.68
CA ASP A 42 7.38 20.91 12.04
C ASP A 42 6.20 19.92 12.16
N TRP A 43 6.00 19.39 13.34
CA TRP A 43 4.90 18.50 13.70
C TRP A 43 4.62 18.60 15.21
N PRO A 44 3.36 18.65 15.66
CA PRO A 44 2.08 18.48 14.91
C PRO A 44 1.60 19.74 14.16
N ASN A 45 2.33 20.82 14.23
CA ASN A 45 2.03 22.11 13.62
C ASN A 45 2.37 22.13 12.11
N THR A 46 2.06 23.24 11.44
CA THR A 46 2.46 23.56 10.07
C THR A 46 3.05 24.97 10.07
N PHE A 47 4.37 25.11 10.01
CA PHE A 47 5.09 26.39 10.12
C PHE A 47 4.66 27.23 11.35
N GLY A 48 4.56 26.57 12.50
CA GLY A 48 4.12 27.18 13.77
C GLY A 48 2.62 27.40 13.90
N TYR A 49 1.83 27.27 12.83
CA TYR A 49 0.37 27.38 12.88
C TYR A 49 -0.24 26.06 13.36
N ASN A 50 -1.40 26.15 14.02
CA ASN A 50 -2.23 24.97 14.23
C ASN A 50 -2.58 24.32 12.88
N LEU A 51 -2.54 22.99 12.80
CA LEU A 51 -2.80 22.22 11.59
C LEU A 51 -4.10 22.63 10.87
N PHE A 52 -5.17 22.91 11.60
CA PHE A 52 -6.49 23.21 11.03
C PHE A 52 -6.67 24.71 10.67
N PHE A 53 -5.78 25.56 11.11
CA PHE A 53 -5.85 27.02 10.89
C PHE A 53 -4.70 27.56 10.05
N PHE A 54 -3.99 26.67 9.33
CA PHE A 54 -2.94 27.08 8.41
C PHE A 54 -3.54 27.87 7.23
N PRO A 55 -3.02 29.08 6.90
CA PRO A 55 -3.61 29.95 5.88
C PRO A 55 -3.60 29.32 4.49
N ILE A 56 -4.75 29.30 3.82
CA ILE A 56 -4.92 28.71 2.47
C ILE A 56 -4.00 29.39 1.45
N SER A 57 -3.72 30.69 1.60
CA SER A 57 -2.80 31.43 0.74
C SER A 57 -1.37 30.90 0.73
N LYS A 58 -0.99 30.11 1.74
CA LYS A 58 0.32 29.47 1.86
C LYS A 58 0.34 28.01 1.35
N TRP A 59 -0.77 27.48 0.84
CA TRP A 59 -0.85 26.13 0.30
C TRP A 59 -0.28 26.09 -1.12
N VAL A 60 1.03 26.09 -1.23
CA VAL A 60 1.72 26.14 -2.53
C VAL A 60 2.76 25.01 -2.63
N GLY A 61 2.97 24.50 -3.85
CA GLY A 61 4.02 23.52 -4.14
C GLY A 61 3.97 22.28 -3.23
N GLY A 62 5.11 21.92 -2.65
CA GLY A 62 5.22 20.76 -1.74
C GLY A 62 4.36 20.88 -0.48
N ILE A 63 4.17 22.10 0.04
CA ILE A 63 3.33 22.36 1.22
C ILE A 63 1.89 21.92 0.96
N PHE A 64 1.35 22.18 -0.23
CA PHE A 64 0.00 21.75 -0.58
C PHE A 64 -0.18 20.24 -0.42
N TYR A 65 0.74 19.43 -0.94
CA TYR A 65 0.66 17.99 -0.86
C TYR A 65 0.80 17.47 0.56
N GLU A 66 1.83 17.93 1.28
CA GLU A 66 2.11 17.43 2.63
C GLU A 66 1.07 17.88 3.63
N HIS A 67 0.67 19.14 3.62
CA HIS A 67 -0.36 19.67 4.53
C HIS A 67 -1.73 19.02 4.28
N THR A 68 -2.13 18.85 3.01
CA THR A 68 -3.37 18.13 2.65
C THR A 68 -3.33 16.69 3.16
N HIS A 69 -2.19 15.99 2.99
CA HIS A 69 -2.03 14.64 3.52
C HIS A 69 -2.22 14.59 5.05
N ARG A 70 -1.66 15.54 5.80
CA ARG A 70 -1.81 15.64 7.25
C ARG A 70 -3.26 15.90 7.69
N LEU A 71 -3.98 16.77 6.99
CA LEU A 71 -5.40 17.03 7.26
C LEU A 71 -6.26 15.79 7.04
N VAL A 72 -6.07 15.10 5.90
CA VAL A 72 -6.80 13.86 5.61
C VAL A 72 -6.42 12.76 6.59
N ALA A 73 -5.14 12.68 6.99
CA ALA A 73 -4.69 11.73 8.03
C ALA A 73 -5.40 11.97 9.37
N SER A 74 -5.58 13.24 9.77
CA SER A 74 -6.34 13.59 10.97
C SER A 74 -7.81 13.16 10.84
N GLY A 75 -8.41 13.34 9.67
CA GLY A 75 -9.77 12.87 9.36
C GLY A 75 -9.90 11.34 9.45
N VAL A 76 -8.95 10.59 8.87
CA VAL A 76 -8.91 9.11 8.97
C VAL A 76 -8.69 8.67 10.42
N GLY A 77 -7.86 9.37 11.18
CA GLY A 77 -7.69 9.14 12.61
C GLY A 77 -9.00 9.27 13.39
N LEU A 78 -9.75 10.34 13.13
CA LEU A 78 -11.08 10.56 13.73
C LEU A 78 -12.08 9.46 13.32
N LEU A 79 -12.15 9.14 12.02
CA LEU A 79 -13.01 8.05 11.53
C LEU A 79 -12.70 6.73 12.23
N THR A 80 -11.42 6.42 12.42
CA THR A 80 -10.97 5.18 13.08
C THR A 80 -11.30 5.20 14.57
N ALA A 81 -11.14 6.33 15.26
CA ALA A 81 -11.51 6.46 16.67
C ALA A 81 -13.03 6.23 16.88
N VAL A 82 -13.86 6.86 16.05
CA VAL A 82 -15.32 6.66 16.08
C VAL A 82 -15.66 5.20 15.76
N LEU A 83 -15.01 4.58 14.76
CA LEU A 83 -15.21 3.17 14.41
C LEU A 83 -14.88 2.24 15.59
N ALA A 84 -13.76 2.48 16.27
CA ALA A 84 -13.35 1.68 17.42
C ALA A 84 -14.35 1.76 18.58
N VAL A 85 -14.81 2.97 18.91
CA VAL A 85 -15.85 3.19 19.96
C VAL A 85 -17.17 2.54 19.54
N TRP A 86 -17.56 2.69 18.28
CA TRP A 86 -18.83 2.10 17.79
C TRP A 86 -18.80 0.57 17.82
N LEU A 87 -17.70 -0.04 17.37
CA LEU A 87 -17.48 -1.48 17.49
C LEU A 87 -17.53 -1.91 18.97
N TRP A 88 -16.87 -1.19 19.85
CA TRP A 88 -16.86 -1.54 21.27
C TRP A 88 -18.25 -1.54 21.90
N CYS A 89 -19.09 -0.56 21.55
CA CYS A 89 -20.43 -0.39 22.12
C CYS A 89 -21.51 -1.28 21.47
N LYS A 90 -21.39 -1.60 20.19
CA LYS A 90 -22.50 -2.20 19.43
C LYS A 90 -22.20 -3.57 18.83
N GLU A 91 -20.93 -3.99 18.78
CA GLU A 91 -20.56 -5.31 18.22
C GLU A 91 -20.55 -6.36 19.35
N SER A 92 -21.16 -7.52 19.09
CA SER A 92 -21.21 -8.62 20.05
C SER A 92 -19.96 -9.51 20.05
N ARG A 93 -19.27 -9.60 18.90
CA ARG A 93 -18.07 -10.43 18.71
C ARG A 93 -16.85 -9.77 19.35
N ARG A 94 -16.36 -10.33 20.48
CA ARG A 94 -15.22 -9.76 21.23
C ARG A 94 -13.99 -9.55 20.37
N TRP A 95 -13.64 -10.49 19.52
CA TRP A 95 -12.46 -10.37 18.66
C TRP A 95 -12.55 -9.18 17.70
N LEU A 96 -13.75 -8.86 17.18
CA LEU A 96 -13.94 -7.73 16.27
C LEU A 96 -13.88 -6.37 16.99
N ARG A 97 -14.28 -6.31 18.27
CA ARG A 97 -14.06 -5.15 19.13
C ARG A 97 -12.55 -4.88 19.28
N TRP A 98 -11.76 -5.93 19.53
CA TRP A 98 -10.31 -5.81 19.65
C TRP A 98 -9.63 -5.42 18.33
N LEU A 99 -10.13 -5.82 17.18
CA LEU A 99 -9.64 -5.31 15.89
C LEU A 99 -9.88 -3.79 15.76
N GLY A 100 -11.02 -3.27 16.26
CA GLY A 100 -11.27 -1.82 16.33
C GLY A 100 -10.26 -1.09 17.22
N VAL A 101 -9.97 -1.64 18.40
CA VAL A 101 -8.95 -1.10 19.31
C VAL A 101 -7.55 -1.13 18.68
N LEU A 102 -7.20 -2.25 18.02
CA LEU A 102 -5.94 -2.39 17.29
C LEU A 102 -5.83 -1.35 16.18
N ALA A 103 -6.92 -1.10 15.43
CA ALA A 103 -6.94 -0.09 14.38
C ALA A 103 -6.72 1.32 14.93
N PHE A 104 -7.28 1.64 16.10
CA PHE A 104 -7.06 2.92 16.75
C PHE A 104 -5.58 3.11 17.15
N PHE A 105 -4.95 2.12 17.78
CA PHE A 105 -3.53 2.22 18.12
C PHE A 105 -2.63 2.22 16.88
N ALA A 106 -3.00 1.48 15.84
CA ALA A 106 -2.25 1.48 14.58
C ALA A 106 -2.29 2.86 13.90
N VAL A 107 -3.44 3.54 13.85
CA VAL A 107 -3.53 4.89 13.26
C VAL A 107 -2.82 5.94 14.13
N ALA A 108 -2.85 5.82 15.46
CA ALA A 108 -2.08 6.67 16.34
C ALA A 108 -0.57 6.53 16.11
N LEU A 109 -0.08 5.28 16.01
CA LEU A 109 1.32 4.99 15.70
C LEU A 109 1.69 5.52 14.30
N GLN A 110 0.79 5.44 13.32
CA GLN A 110 0.98 6.06 12.00
C GLN A 110 1.22 7.56 12.09
N GLY A 111 0.43 8.26 12.88
CA GLY A 111 0.62 9.70 13.13
C GLY A 111 1.99 10.00 13.71
N VAL A 112 2.41 9.24 14.74
CA VAL A 112 3.72 9.38 15.37
C VAL A 112 4.87 9.12 14.39
N LEU A 113 4.82 8.02 13.61
CA LEU A 113 5.85 7.71 12.62
C LEU A 113 5.95 8.78 11.53
N GLY A 114 4.79 9.28 11.04
CA GLY A 114 4.75 10.37 10.08
C GLY A 114 5.37 11.65 10.62
N GLY A 115 5.08 12.01 11.88
CA GLY A 115 5.67 13.17 12.55
C GLY A 115 7.16 13.00 12.80
N LEU A 116 7.59 11.86 13.34
CA LEU A 116 9.01 11.58 13.60
C LEU A 116 9.85 11.60 12.34
N ARG A 117 9.33 11.09 11.21
CA ARG A 117 10.03 11.15 9.92
C ARG A 117 10.43 12.58 9.57
N VAL A 118 9.50 13.52 9.75
CA VAL A 118 9.71 14.93 9.41
C VAL A 118 10.64 15.60 10.42
N VAL A 119 10.36 15.47 11.71
CA VAL A 119 11.15 16.14 12.79
C VAL A 119 12.60 15.64 12.84
N LEU A 120 12.82 14.35 12.58
CA LEU A 120 14.15 13.73 12.60
C LEU A 120 14.85 13.76 11.24
N PHE A 121 14.20 14.20 10.17
CA PHE A 121 14.70 14.19 8.79
C PHE A 121 15.24 12.83 8.34
N LYS A 122 14.55 11.73 8.73
CA LYS A 122 14.97 10.35 8.42
C LYS A 122 14.02 9.68 7.46
N ASP A 123 14.48 9.44 6.24
CA ASP A 123 13.71 8.74 5.20
C ASP A 123 13.44 7.27 5.54
N GLU A 124 14.30 6.63 6.34
CA GLU A 124 14.13 5.23 6.76
C GLU A 124 12.85 5.04 7.57
N ILE A 125 12.44 6.02 8.40
CA ILE A 125 11.17 5.99 9.12
C ILE A 125 10.00 5.93 8.15
N GLY A 126 10.14 6.51 6.96
CA GLY A 126 9.13 6.42 5.89
C GLY A 126 8.86 5.00 5.40
N ILE A 127 9.85 4.10 5.44
CA ILE A 127 9.67 2.69 5.09
C ILE A 127 8.75 1.99 6.10
N PHE A 128 9.00 2.20 7.39
CA PHE A 128 8.16 1.66 8.47
C PHE A 128 6.75 2.25 8.44
N HIS A 129 6.65 3.57 8.22
CA HIS A 129 5.37 4.25 8.06
C HIS A 129 4.57 3.68 6.88
N ALA A 130 5.20 3.47 5.72
CA ALA A 130 4.56 2.87 4.55
C ALA A 130 4.15 1.42 4.78
N ALA A 131 4.99 0.58 5.42
CA ALA A 131 4.67 -0.81 5.73
C ALA A 131 3.49 -0.91 6.70
N LEU A 132 3.50 -0.11 7.78
CA LEU A 132 2.39 -0.06 8.74
C LEU A 132 1.10 0.47 8.10
N ALA A 133 1.18 1.41 7.13
CA ALA A 133 0.01 1.89 6.39
C ALA A 133 -0.69 0.77 5.62
N GLN A 134 0.06 -0.18 5.03
CA GLN A 134 -0.52 -1.33 4.36
C GLN A 134 -1.23 -2.27 5.36
N LEU A 135 -0.60 -2.56 6.49
CA LEU A 135 -1.21 -3.37 7.56
C LEU A 135 -2.48 -2.70 8.12
N PHE A 136 -2.45 -1.39 8.32
CA PHE A 136 -3.61 -0.62 8.75
C PHE A 136 -4.74 -0.66 7.71
N PHE A 137 -4.40 -0.58 6.42
CA PHE A 137 -5.40 -0.69 5.35
C PHE A 137 -6.03 -2.09 5.32
N VAL A 138 -5.23 -3.16 5.39
CA VAL A 138 -5.73 -4.54 5.50
C VAL A 138 -6.64 -4.69 6.72
N LEU A 139 -6.27 -4.11 7.86
CA LEU A 139 -7.06 -4.15 9.09
C LEU A 139 -8.43 -3.45 8.91
N THR A 140 -8.46 -2.25 8.32
CA THR A 140 -9.72 -1.52 8.07
C THR A 140 -10.60 -2.24 7.04
N CYS A 141 -10.01 -2.81 5.98
CA CYS A 141 -10.73 -3.66 5.02
C CYS A 141 -11.28 -4.92 5.67
N SER A 142 -10.52 -5.55 6.57
CA SER A 142 -10.97 -6.74 7.31
C SER A 142 -12.16 -6.40 8.22
N ILE A 143 -12.11 -5.28 8.93
CA ILE A 143 -13.23 -4.81 9.76
C ILE A 143 -14.47 -4.54 8.88
N ALA A 144 -14.29 -3.87 7.73
CA ALA A 144 -15.37 -3.62 6.78
C ALA A 144 -15.98 -4.91 6.24
N LEU A 145 -15.14 -5.90 5.89
CA LEU A 145 -15.58 -7.21 5.44
C LEU A 145 -16.39 -7.94 6.50
N PHE A 146 -15.84 -8.06 7.72
CA PHE A 146 -16.47 -8.83 8.80
C PHE A 146 -17.74 -8.16 9.36
N THR A 147 -17.94 -6.86 9.15
CA THR A 147 -19.17 -6.13 9.49
C THR A 147 -20.15 -6.07 8.32
N SER A 148 -19.79 -6.59 7.14
CA SER A 148 -20.61 -6.59 5.93
C SER A 148 -21.64 -7.73 5.94
N ARG A 149 -22.76 -7.50 5.26
CA ARG A 149 -23.77 -8.54 5.01
C ARG A 149 -23.25 -9.68 4.14
N TRP A 150 -22.38 -9.34 3.18
CA TRP A 150 -21.79 -10.34 2.31
C TRP A 150 -21.09 -11.45 3.10
N TRP A 151 -20.35 -11.08 4.16
CA TRP A 151 -19.71 -12.06 5.05
C TRP A 151 -20.70 -12.89 5.87
N SER A 152 -21.78 -12.26 6.34
CA SER A 152 -22.79 -12.93 7.17
C SER A 152 -23.64 -13.91 6.36
N ASP A 153 -23.99 -13.53 5.14
CA ASP A 153 -24.91 -14.24 4.26
C ASP A 153 -24.22 -15.26 3.35
N ALA A 154 -22.89 -15.46 3.48
CA ALA A 154 -22.10 -16.39 2.66
C ALA A 154 -21.91 -17.78 3.33
N PRO A 155 -22.92 -18.68 3.34
CA PRO A 155 -22.80 -20.02 3.92
C PRO A 155 -21.73 -20.87 3.21
N SER A 156 -21.54 -20.66 1.90
CA SER A 156 -20.58 -21.39 1.08
C SER A 156 -19.13 -21.16 1.47
N LEU A 157 -18.80 -19.99 2.06
CA LEU A 157 -17.46 -19.71 2.58
C LEU A 157 -17.20 -20.38 3.93
N LYS A 158 -18.28 -20.64 4.71
CA LYS A 158 -18.22 -21.30 6.03
C LYS A 158 -18.21 -22.82 5.93
N SER A 159 -18.72 -23.37 4.83
CA SER A 159 -18.79 -24.81 4.56
C SER A 159 -17.64 -25.32 3.69
N ALA A 160 -16.61 -24.50 3.43
CA ALA A 160 -15.41 -24.95 2.74
C ALA A 160 -14.85 -26.17 3.47
N ARG A 161 -14.81 -27.30 2.77
CA ARG A 161 -14.30 -28.58 3.33
C ARG A 161 -12.87 -28.36 3.88
N PRO A 162 -12.47 -29.09 4.94
CA PRO A 162 -11.11 -29.02 5.47
C PRO A 162 -10.03 -29.31 4.43
N ASP A 163 -10.37 -30.05 3.38
CA ASP A 163 -9.49 -30.36 2.25
C ASP A 163 -9.75 -29.37 1.09
N ASP A 164 -9.21 -28.17 1.21
CA ASP A 164 -9.17 -27.18 0.13
C ASP A 164 -8.03 -27.45 -0.86
N GLY A 165 -7.40 -28.64 -0.79
CA GLY A 165 -6.39 -29.11 -1.73
C GLY A 165 -5.16 -28.21 -1.82
N GLY A 166 -4.81 -27.52 -0.73
CA GLY A 166 -3.63 -26.63 -0.67
C GLY A 166 -3.86 -25.21 -1.17
N LEU A 167 -5.12 -24.77 -1.37
CA LEU A 167 -5.41 -23.38 -1.73
C LEU A 167 -5.05 -22.41 -0.58
N ARG A 168 -5.36 -22.76 0.68
CA ARG A 168 -5.04 -21.90 1.83
C ARG A 168 -3.58 -21.53 1.96
N PRO A 169 -2.63 -22.50 2.00
CA PRO A 169 -1.21 -22.14 2.09
C PRO A 169 -0.74 -21.36 0.86
N LEU A 170 -1.30 -21.61 -0.33
CA LEU A 170 -0.96 -20.87 -1.54
C LEU A 170 -1.40 -19.41 -1.45
N PHE A 171 -2.63 -19.14 -1.02
CA PHE A 171 -3.13 -17.78 -0.79
C PHE A 171 -2.34 -17.06 0.29
N LEU A 172 -2.07 -17.73 1.43
CA LEU A 172 -1.30 -17.15 2.52
C LEU A 172 0.12 -16.79 2.06
N PHE A 173 0.79 -17.71 1.36
CA PHE A 173 2.14 -17.47 0.85
C PHE A 173 2.16 -16.31 -0.16
N ALA A 174 1.19 -16.25 -1.09
CA ALA A 174 1.08 -15.14 -2.02
C ALA A 174 0.85 -13.80 -1.30
N THR A 175 -0.01 -13.76 -0.28
CA THR A 175 -0.25 -12.56 0.53
C THR A 175 1.01 -12.10 1.25
N LEU A 176 1.76 -13.01 1.87
CA LEU A 176 3.02 -12.68 2.55
C LEU A 176 4.08 -12.18 1.56
N LEU A 177 4.15 -12.79 0.38
CA LEU A 177 5.09 -12.36 -0.67
C LEU A 177 4.71 -10.98 -1.24
N ILE A 178 3.42 -10.68 -1.40
CA ILE A 178 2.94 -9.34 -1.79
C ILE A 178 3.29 -8.32 -0.70
N PHE A 179 3.10 -8.65 0.58
CA PHE A 179 3.49 -7.76 1.67
C PHE A 179 5.00 -7.48 1.68
N ALA A 180 5.83 -8.51 1.47
CA ALA A 180 7.27 -8.33 1.30
C ALA A 180 7.61 -7.44 0.09
N GLN A 181 6.89 -7.60 -1.04
CA GLN A 181 7.02 -6.76 -2.23
C GLN A 181 6.66 -5.30 -1.97
N LEU A 182 5.63 -5.04 -1.15
CA LEU A 182 5.25 -3.69 -0.75
C LEU A 182 6.33 -3.01 0.10
N ILE A 183 6.96 -3.75 1.03
CA ILE A 183 8.11 -3.26 1.80
C ILE A 183 9.29 -2.98 0.88
N LEU A 184 9.58 -3.86 -0.05
CA LEU A 184 10.66 -3.69 -1.04
C LEU A 184 10.41 -2.45 -1.91
N GLY A 185 9.17 -2.24 -2.37
CA GLY A 185 8.76 -1.06 -3.12
C GLY A 185 8.86 0.23 -2.31
N ALA A 186 8.49 0.21 -1.02
CA ALA A 186 8.68 1.33 -0.11
C ALA A 186 10.17 1.64 0.08
N THR A 187 11.00 0.62 0.25
CA THR A 187 12.46 0.76 0.34
C THR A 187 13.02 1.40 -0.92
N MET A 188 12.66 0.90 -2.11
CA MET A 188 13.06 1.50 -3.39
C MET A 188 12.70 2.98 -3.46
N ARG A 189 11.50 3.33 -3.00
CA ARG A 189 10.98 4.69 -3.07
C ARG A 189 11.78 5.65 -2.17
N HIS A 190 12.06 5.23 -0.95
CA HIS A 190 12.82 6.02 0.04
C HIS A 190 14.33 6.02 -0.22
N GLN A 191 14.84 5.01 -0.93
CA GLN A 191 16.24 4.95 -1.38
C GLN A 191 16.43 5.59 -2.77
N HIS A 192 15.40 6.26 -3.32
CA HIS A 192 15.42 6.87 -4.65
C HIS A 192 15.84 5.92 -5.79
N ALA A 193 15.60 4.60 -5.61
CA ALA A 193 16.04 3.55 -6.52
C ALA A 193 15.06 3.28 -7.68
N GLY A 194 13.95 4.03 -7.80
CA GLY A 194 12.87 3.72 -8.74
C GLY A 194 13.24 3.82 -10.22
N LEU A 195 14.27 4.59 -10.56
CA LEU A 195 14.81 4.74 -11.92
C LEU A 195 16.31 4.39 -12.00
N SER A 196 16.80 3.57 -11.07
CA SER A 196 18.20 3.10 -11.13
C SER A 196 18.48 2.26 -12.38
N ILE A 197 17.45 1.66 -12.96
CA ILE A 197 17.49 0.98 -14.26
C ILE A 197 16.44 1.67 -15.16
N PRO A 198 16.87 2.35 -16.24
CA PRO A 198 16.00 3.23 -17.02
C PRO A 198 15.12 2.50 -18.04
N ASP A 199 15.36 1.22 -18.30
CA ASP A 199 14.68 0.42 -19.33
C ASP A 199 13.88 -0.75 -18.72
N PHE A 200 12.87 -1.20 -19.45
CA PHE A 200 12.03 -2.36 -19.12
C PHE A 200 11.47 -2.97 -20.44
N PRO A 201 11.49 -4.29 -20.61
CA PRO A 201 11.81 -5.35 -19.64
C PRO A 201 13.31 -5.57 -19.42
N ALA A 202 14.18 -5.03 -20.27
CA ALA A 202 15.63 -5.13 -20.14
C ALA A 202 16.15 -4.33 -18.93
N ALA A 203 17.44 -4.51 -18.63
CA ALA A 203 18.19 -3.78 -17.61
C ALA A 203 19.53 -3.33 -18.23
N TYR A 204 19.59 -2.08 -18.65
CA TYR A 204 20.71 -1.52 -19.45
C TYR A 204 20.96 -2.34 -20.73
N GLY A 205 19.88 -2.69 -21.43
CA GLY A 205 19.89 -3.49 -22.67
C GLY A 205 20.21 -4.98 -22.47
N ARG A 206 20.31 -5.48 -21.24
CA ARG A 206 20.64 -6.87 -20.88
C ARG A 206 19.53 -7.50 -20.04
N LEU A 207 19.56 -8.83 -19.87
CA LEU A 207 18.67 -9.50 -18.91
C LEU A 207 19.08 -9.25 -17.46
N TRP A 208 20.40 -9.14 -17.21
CA TRP A 208 20.96 -8.82 -15.92
C TRP A 208 22.03 -7.74 -16.07
N PRO A 209 21.97 -6.65 -15.31
CA PRO A 209 22.94 -5.55 -15.41
C PRO A 209 24.27 -5.93 -14.76
N ALA A 210 25.36 -5.38 -15.29
CA ALA A 210 26.64 -5.48 -14.63
C ALA A 210 26.67 -4.61 -13.36
N LEU A 211 27.36 -5.08 -12.31
CA LEU A 211 27.40 -4.44 -11.00
C LEU A 211 28.80 -4.00 -10.56
N ASP A 212 29.80 -4.21 -11.41
CA ASP A 212 31.16 -3.76 -11.18
C ASP A 212 31.27 -2.23 -11.19
N ALA A 213 32.30 -1.69 -10.54
CA ALA A 213 32.45 -0.27 -10.34
C ALA A 213 32.55 0.52 -11.66
N GLU A 214 33.18 -0.08 -12.69
CA GLU A 214 33.33 0.56 -14.01
C GLU A 214 31.98 0.66 -14.71
N SER A 215 31.18 -0.42 -14.72
CA SER A 215 29.84 -0.44 -15.30
C SER A 215 28.90 0.54 -14.60
N VAL A 216 28.92 0.60 -13.26
CA VAL A 216 28.12 1.55 -12.48
C VAL A 216 28.54 3.00 -12.75
N ALA A 217 29.85 3.28 -12.89
CA ALA A 217 30.35 4.60 -13.27
C ALA A 217 29.82 5.00 -14.66
N ARG A 218 29.84 4.10 -15.62
CA ARG A 218 29.29 4.32 -16.98
C ARG A 218 27.79 4.60 -16.93
N TYR A 219 27.00 3.83 -16.19
CA TYR A 219 25.56 4.09 -16.03
C TYR A 219 25.28 5.49 -15.47
N ASN A 220 26.13 5.99 -14.57
CA ASN A 220 26.02 7.34 -14.04
C ASN A 220 26.39 8.42 -15.07
N GLN A 221 27.35 8.15 -15.95
CA GLN A 221 27.73 9.07 -17.03
C GLN A 221 26.62 9.18 -18.10
N ASP A 222 25.99 8.04 -18.45
CA ASP A 222 24.94 7.98 -19.46
C ASP A 222 23.57 8.44 -18.95
N ARG A 223 23.49 8.85 -17.70
CA ARG A 223 22.23 9.22 -17.05
C ARG A 223 21.67 10.51 -17.60
N VAL A 224 20.43 10.46 -18.12
CA VAL A 224 19.71 11.61 -18.69
C VAL A 224 18.99 12.46 -17.64
N GLU A 225 18.90 12.00 -16.40
CA GLU A 225 18.18 12.67 -15.31
C GLU A 225 19.02 13.84 -14.73
N VAL A 226 18.76 15.05 -15.19
CA VAL A 226 19.51 16.27 -14.80
C VAL A 226 19.33 16.66 -13.33
N ASN A 227 18.22 16.23 -12.70
CA ASN A 227 17.87 16.62 -11.31
C ASN A 227 18.29 15.58 -10.25
N ALA A 228 18.98 14.54 -10.63
CA ALA A 228 19.39 13.51 -9.68
C ALA A 228 20.70 13.91 -8.98
N ILE A 229 20.56 14.34 -7.75
CA ILE A 229 21.67 14.86 -6.91
C ILE A 229 22.67 13.75 -6.56
N ASN A 230 22.20 12.50 -6.41
CA ASN A 230 23.05 11.39 -5.97
C ASN A 230 23.31 10.38 -7.10
N PRO A 231 24.55 9.85 -7.22
CA PRO A 231 24.87 8.82 -8.19
C PRO A 231 24.12 7.51 -7.87
N ILE A 232 23.82 6.75 -8.93
CA ILE A 232 23.27 5.40 -8.82
C ILE A 232 24.35 4.49 -8.20
N THR A 233 23.90 3.61 -7.31
CA THR A 233 24.76 2.61 -6.65
C THR A 233 24.39 1.20 -7.11
N ALA A 234 25.34 0.26 -7.03
CA ALA A 234 25.06 -1.16 -7.27
C ALA A 234 23.92 -1.70 -6.39
N PHE A 235 23.82 -1.23 -5.14
CA PHE A 235 22.72 -1.59 -4.23
C PHE A 235 21.34 -1.22 -4.80
N GLN A 236 21.19 0.00 -5.33
CA GLN A 236 19.93 0.46 -5.91
C GLN A 236 19.54 -0.35 -7.16
N ILE A 237 20.52 -0.73 -7.98
CA ILE A 237 20.32 -1.61 -9.14
C ILE A 237 19.83 -2.99 -8.69
N VAL A 238 20.51 -3.60 -7.71
CA VAL A 238 20.10 -4.91 -7.14
C VAL A 238 18.71 -4.83 -6.53
N LEU A 239 18.40 -3.76 -5.77
CA LEU A 239 17.10 -3.55 -5.16
C LEU A 239 15.99 -3.50 -6.20
N GLN A 240 16.18 -2.78 -7.30
CA GLN A 240 15.21 -2.70 -8.39
C GLN A 240 15.08 -4.03 -9.14
N MET A 241 16.18 -4.76 -9.39
CA MET A 241 16.10 -6.10 -10.00
C MET A 241 15.37 -7.10 -9.10
N THR A 242 15.65 -7.09 -7.81
CA THR A 242 14.95 -7.94 -6.82
C THR A 242 13.44 -7.66 -6.83
N HIS A 243 13.05 -6.39 -6.89
CA HIS A 243 11.64 -5.99 -6.99
C HIS A 243 10.98 -6.53 -8.27
N ARG A 244 11.66 -6.48 -9.42
CA ARG A 244 11.16 -7.00 -10.71
C ARG A 244 10.98 -8.52 -10.68
N ILE A 245 11.98 -9.25 -10.14
CA ILE A 245 11.95 -10.71 -10.05
C ILE A 245 10.83 -11.16 -9.10
N MET A 246 10.71 -10.50 -7.96
CA MET A 246 9.64 -10.79 -7.00
C MET A 246 8.26 -10.50 -7.59
N ALA A 247 8.09 -9.44 -8.38
CA ALA A 247 6.85 -9.14 -9.09
C ALA A 247 6.47 -10.26 -10.07
N LEU A 248 7.44 -10.81 -10.81
CA LEU A 248 7.22 -11.97 -11.70
C LEU A 248 6.84 -13.22 -10.90
N ALA A 249 7.52 -13.49 -9.78
CA ALA A 249 7.20 -14.62 -8.91
C ALA A 249 5.77 -14.51 -8.34
N ILE A 250 5.36 -13.32 -7.90
CA ILE A 250 3.99 -13.04 -7.44
C ILE A 250 2.97 -13.26 -8.55
N LEU A 251 3.24 -12.75 -9.76
CA LEU A 251 2.34 -12.94 -10.90
C LEU A 251 2.11 -14.42 -11.20
N LEU A 252 3.18 -15.22 -11.25
CA LEU A 252 3.10 -16.67 -11.50
C LEU A 252 2.36 -17.40 -10.37
N LEU A 253 2.62 -17.02 -9.12
CA LEU A 253 1.99 -17.61 -7.95
C LEU A 253 0.49 -17.31 -7.90
N VAL A 254 0.08 -16.07 -8.15
CA VAL A 254 -1.33 -15.65 -8.17
C VAL A 254 -2.05 -16.25 -9.39
N ALA A 255 -1.40 -16.33 -10.55
CA ALA A 255 -1.95 -17.03 -11.72
C ALA A 255 -2.20 -18.51 -11.42
N ARG A 256 -1.26 -19.21 -10.74
CA ARG A 256 -1.45 -20.58 -10.27
C ARG A 256 -2.60 -20.68 -9.28
N ALA A 257 -2.71 -19.75 -8.34
CA ALA A 257 -3.79 -19.73 -7.35
C ALA A 257 -5.17 -19.56 -8.01
N ALA A 258 -5.29 -18.62 -8.95
CA ALA A 258 -6.51 -18.38 -9.72
C ALA A 258 -6.88 -19.60 -10.60
N TRP A 259 -5.90 -20.20 -11.27
CA TRP A 259 -6.12 -21.40 -12.05
C TRP A 259 -6.60 -22.58 -11.20
N LEU A 260 -5.94 -22.86 -10.08
CA LEU A 260 -6.32 -23.92 -9.15
C LEU A 260 -7.71 -23.69 -8.54
N ALA A 261 -8.03 -22.46 -8.14
CA ALA A 261 -9.34 -22.11 -7.60
C ALA A 261 -10.45 -22.35 -8.65
N ASN A 262 -10.20 -21.93 -9.90
CA ASN A 262 -11.16 -22.15 -10.98
C ASN A 262 -11.34 -23.64 -11.33
N TRP A 263 -10.24 -24.39 -11.38
CA TRP A 263 -10.27 -25.83 -11.70
C TRP A 263 -10.95 -26.67 -10.63
N ARG A 264 -10.71 -26.38 -9.34
CA ARG A 264 -11.20 -27.18 -8.21
C ARG A 264 -12.58 -26.79 -7.74
N LEU A 265 -12.90 -25.52 -7.75
CA LEU A 265 -14.15 -24.99 -7.21
C LEU A 265 -15.18 -24.69 -8.31
N GLY A 266 -14.72 -24.62 -9.55
CA GLY A 266 -15.53 -24.24 -10.71
C GLY A 266 -15.63 -22.72 -10.91
N PRO A 267 -15.92 -22.25 -12.15
CA PRO A 267 -15.85 -20.83 -12.53
C PRO A 267 -16.90 -19.95 -11.86
N HIS A 268 -17.99 -20.54 -11.37
CA HIS A 268 -19.07 -19.79 -10.72
C HIS A 268 -18.85 -19.61 -9.21
N HIS A 269 -17.89 -20.33 -8.61
CA HIS A 269 -17.61 -20.23 -7.18
C HIS A 269 -17.07 -18.84 -6.82
N PRO A 270 -17.54 -18.21 -5.71
CA PRO A 270 -17.10 -16.87 -5.31
C PRO A 270 -15.58 -16.72 -5.18
N LEU A 271 -14.88 -17.71 -4.61
CA LEU A 271 -13.42 -17.70 -4.47
C LEU A 271 -12.72 -17.76 -5.83
N ALA A 272 -13.24 -18.50 -6.81
CA ALA A 272 -12.66 -18.53 -8.16
C ALA A 272 -12.77 -17.16 -8.85
N LYS A 273 -13.94 -16.50 -8.71
CA LYS A 273 -14.15 -15.14 -9.25
C LYS A 273 -13.22 -14.11 -8.59
N VAL A 274 -13.12 -14.15 -7.26
CA VAL A 274 -12.22 -13.26 -6.51
C VAL A 274 -10.76 -13.49 -6.90
N SER A 275 -10.33 -14.76 -7.05
CA SER A 275 -8.98 -15.09 -7.47
C SER A 275 -8.68 -14.61 -8.89
N GLY A 276 -9.65 -14.69 -9.81
CA GLY A 276 -9.53 -14.14 -11.17
C GLY A 276 -9.41 -12.61 -11.16
N ALA A 277 -10.22 -11.91 -10.35
CA ALA A 277 -10.13 -10.47 -10.16
C ALA A 277 -8.78 -10.06 -9.55
N TRP A 278 -8.28 -10.84 -8.57
CA TRP A 278 -6.96 -10.64 -7.97
C TRP A 278 -5.84 -10.79 -9.00
N LEU A 279 -5.90 -11.81 -9.87
CA LEU A 279 -4.96 -11.94 -10.98
C LEU A 279 -4.99 -10.72 -11.91
N GLY A 280 -6.18 -10.24 -12.28
CA GLY A 280 -6.34 -9.02 -13.08
C GLY A 280 -5.69 -7.81 -12.42
N LEU A 281 -5.83 -7.66 -11.10
CA LEU A 281 -5.21 -6.60 -10.32
C LEU A 281 -3.67 -6.70 -10.34
N ILE A 282 -3.10 -7.92 -10.18
CA ILE A 282 -1.65 -8.13 -10.24
C ILE A 282 -1.10 -7.87 -11.65
N VAL A 283 -1.81 -8.26 -12.70
CA VAL A 283 -1.42 -7.92 -14.09
C VAL A 283 -1.39 -6.40 -14.28
N GLY A 284 -2.44 -5.69 -13.83
CA GLY A 284 -2.48 -4.23 -13.85
C GLY A 284 -1.33 -3.60 -13.06
N GLN A 285 -0.98 -4.18 -11.91
CA GLN A 285 0.12 -3.73 -11.06
C GLN A 285 1.49 -3.88 -11.74
N VAL A 286 1.73 -4.99 -12.45
CA VAL A 286 2.95 -5.20 -13.25
C VAL A 286 3.03 -4.19 -14.38
N PHE A 287 1.91 -3.95 -15.09
CA PHE A 287 1.85 -2.94 -16.15
C PHE A 287 2.13 -1.53 -15.62
N LEU A 288 1.54 -1.13 -14.50
CA LEU A 288 1.80 0.17 -13.87
C LEU A 288 3.26 0.31 -13.42
N GLY A 289 3.87 -0.78 -12.94
CA GLY A 289 5.30 -0.81 -12.62
C GLY A 289 6.18 -0.55 -13.84
N ALA A 290 5.89 -1.19 -14.98
CA ALA A 290 6.55 -0.93 -16.26
C ALA A 290 6.31 0.51 -16.75
N ALA A 291 5.06 0.97 -16.66
CA ALA A 291 4.69 2.34 -17.05
C ALA A 291 5.40 3.41 -16.20
N THR A 292 5.70 3.13 -14.93
CA THR A 292 6.49 4.03 -14.07
C THR A 292 7.88 4.28 -14.67
N ILE A 293 8.51 3.24 -15.25
CA ILE A 293 9.81 3.37 -15.94
C ILE A 293 9.65 4.12 -17.26
N TRP A 294 8.70 3.70 -18.11
CA TRP A 294 8.48 4.30 -19.44
C TRP A 294 8.09 5.78 -19.38
N THR A 295 7.38 6.19 -18.32
CA THR A 295 6.98 7.59 -18.11
C THR A 295 7.99 8.38 -17.27
N ARG A 296 9.19 7.82 -17.01
CA ARG A 296 10.22 8.44 -16.17
C ARG A 296 9.66 8.88 -14.80
N LYS A 297 8.86 8.00 -14.18
CA LYS A 297 8.27 8.20 -12.85
C LYS A 297 7.26 9.36 -12.81
N SER A 298 6.37 9.46 -13.82
CA SER A 298 5.22 10.37 -13.73
C SER A 298 4.51 10.19 -12.38
N ALA A 299 4.21 11.30 -11.70
CA ALA A 299 3.65 11.29 -10.35
C ALA A 299 2.31 10.53 -10.28
N ASP A 300 1.46 10.68 -11.30
CA ASP A 300 0.16 10.01 -11.39
C ASP A 300 0.31 8.50 -11.54
N ILE A 301 1.18 8.05 -12.46
CA ILE A 301 1.45 6.62 -12.69
C ILE A 301 2.09 5.98 -11.45
N ALA A 302 3.08 6.64 -10.87
CA ALA A 302 3.73 6.14 -9.65
C ALA A 302 2.75 6.06 -8.47
N THR A 303 1.81 7.00 -8.36
CA THR A 303 0.76 6.98 -7.34
C THR A 303 -0.28 5.90 -7.62
N ALA A 304 -0.70 5.73 -8.88
CA ALA A 304 -1.58 4.64 -9.28
C ALA A 304 -0.95 3.27 -8.97
N HIS A 305 0.36 3.10 -9.24
CA HIS A 305 1.09 1.89 -8.89
C HIS A 305 1.08 1.60 -7.38
N VAL A 306 1.20 2.63 -6.52
CA VAL A 306 1.05 2.48 -5.06
C VAL A 306 -0.37 2.09 -4.66
N ALA A 307 -1.40 2.70 -5.25
CA ALA A 307 -2.80 2.42 -4.97
C ALA A 307 -3.19 0.98 -5.35
N PHE A 308 -2.80 0.54 -6.54
CA PHE A 308 -3.02 -0.85 -6.98
C PHE A 308 -2.25 -1.85 -6.13
N GLY A 309 -1.02 -1.50 -5.70
CA GLY A 309 -0.27 -2.31 -4.75
C GLY A 309 -0.98 -2.47 -3.41
N ALA A 310 -1.58 -1.40 -2.89
CA ALA A 310 -2.36 -1.45 -1.65
C ALA A 310 -3.63 -2.32 -1.78
N LEU A 311 -4.24 -2.35 -2.96
CA LEU A 311 -5.43 -3.17 -3.25
C LEU A 311 -5.10 -4.65 -3.51
N SER A 312 -3.83 -4.98 -3.79
CA SER A 312 -3.38 -6.34 -4.11
C SER A 312 -3.29 -7.24 -2.89
#